data_8ed8cccc90c49745052cf5a8b59eb7b8
#
_entry.id   8ed8cccc90c49745052cf5a8b59eb7b8
#
_cell.length_a   1.000
_cell.length_b   1.000
_cell.length_c   1.000
_cell.angle_alpha   90.00
_cell.angle_beta   90.00
_cell.angle_gamma   90.00
#
_symmetry.space_group_name_H-M   'P 1'
#
loop_
_entity.id
_entity.type
_entity.pdbx_description
1 polymer ?
#
loop_
_entity_poly.entity_id
_entity_poly.type
_entity_poly.pdbx_seq_one_letter_code
_entity_poly.pdbx_strand_id
1 'polypeptide(L)'
;MTSLGIRRVPEKTAALDSLFVSMNNCRIEFRTKVMDARKIESLWSHVHGLGVLQSAGSFTAAAQRLGLSKAAMSQRVAELERAAGVPLVRRTTRSVRLTEAGERLVEATRGAFEQIEQGFAGVQDLVGEPHGVLRVSAPVALGRQQIVPRLAGFLRAYPQVRVELELSDRLVALAQEGFDIALRHTAAPPDTHVAWPLCTTRSWLVASRAYLRRAGAPATPAELATHDCLHYLRPGDTPTWSFEPDAARGGRSPAPDGRVSVAVRGVFAANNSEALREAALAGLGIALLPDFSAQAAVQSGKLQLVLPQWKPVGAFGEHLYAIRPYSPVVPRAVQAFIGYWRMALEEGFPIPASGRAPRGR
;
A
#
# COMPACT_ATOMS: atom_id res chain seq x y z
N MET A 1 -4.61 -66.87 -5.88
CA MET A 1 -4.72 -67.69 -4.67
C MET A 1 -3.80 -67.08 -3.65
N THR A 2 -4.30 -66.42 -2.65
CA THR A 2 -3.97 -66.49 -1.24
C THR A 2 -4.64 -65.35 -0.51
N SER A 3 -5.49 -65.73 0.40
CA SER A 3 -6.42 -65.00 1.24
C SER A 3 -5.72 -64.09 2.26
N LEU A 4 -6.18 -62.83 2.39
CA LEU A 4 -5.83 -61.97 3.51
C LEU A 4 -6.90 -62.07 4.60
N GLY A 5 -6.48 -62.55 5.78
CA GLY A 5 -7.33 -62.66 6.95
C GLY A 5 -7.60 -61.34 7.65
N ILE A 6 -8.87 -61.07 7.88
CA ILE A 6 -9.38 -59.97 8.69
C ILE A 6 -9.34 -60.40 10.17
N ARG A 7 -8.53 -59.72 11.00
CA ARG A 7 -8.59 -59.86 12.46
C ARG A 7 -9.65 -58.94 13.03
N ARG A 8 -10.64 -59.49 13.71
CA ARG A 8 -11.62 -58.80 14.54
C ARG A 8 -10.96 -58.30 15.84
N VAL A 9 -11.25 -57.06 16.21
CA VAL A 9 -10.94 -56.46 17.51
C VAL A 9 -12.16 -56.64 18.41
N PRO A 10 -12.01 -57.04 19.70
CA PRO A 10 -13.15 -57.32 20.57
C PRO A 10 -13.78 -56.04 21.13
N GLU A 11 -15.11 -56.05 21.21
CA GLU A 11 -15.96 -55.13 21.92
C GLU A 11 -15.61 -55.02 23.41
N LYS A 12 -15.37 -53.81 23.89
CA LYS A 12 -15.55 -53.45 25.28
C LYS A 12 -16.53 -52.30 25.37
N THR A 13 -17.79 -52.65 25.32
CA THR A 13 -18.93 -51.81 25.66
C THR A 13 -19.37 -52.18 27.07
N ALA A 14 -19.12 -51.36 28.08
CA ALA A 14 -19.86 -51.40 29.36
C ALA A 14 -19.33 -50.40 30.44
N ALA A 15 -18.76 -49.23 30.08
CA ALA A 15 -18.37 -48.26 31.15
C ALA A 15 -18.57 -46.79 30.76
N LEU A 16 -19.35 -46.46 29.72
CA LEU A 16 -19.60 -45.08 29.32
C LEU A 16 -21.05 -44.60 29.44
N ASP A 17 -21.98 -45.46 29.81
CA ASP A 17 -23.40 -45.12 29.92
C ASP A 17 -23.80 -44.42 31.23
N SER A 18 -22.94 -44.32 32.25
CA SER A 18 -23.28 -43.63 33.50
C SER A 18 -22.81 -42.18 33.58
N LEU A 19 -22.03 -41.69 32.61
CA LEU A 19 -21.58 -40.29 32.58
C LEU A 19 -22.42 -39.40 31.63
N PHE A 20 -23.30 -39.99 30.83
CA PHE A 20 -24.13 -39.26 29.84
C PHE A 20 -25.47 -38.76 30.42
N VAL A 21 -25.86 -39.13 31.61
CA VAL A 21 -27.19 -38.78 32.19
C VAL A 21 -27.12 -37.49 33.05
N SER A 22 -25.93 -37.01 33.41
CA SER A 22 -25.81 -35.80 34.28
C SER A 22 -25.51 -34.50 33.55
N MET A 23 -25.34 -34.49 32.23
CA MET A 23 -25.06 -33.27 31.44
C MET A 23 -26.23 -32.72 30.63
N ASN A 24 -27.45 -33.29 30.77
CA ASN A 24 -28.60 -32.90 29.96
C ASN A 24 -29.51 -31.82 30.58
N ASN A 25 -29.10 -31.13 31.63
CA ASN A 25 -29.93 -30.08 32.27
C ASN A 25 -29.31 -28.69 32.26
N CYS A 26 -28.30 -28.42 31.44
CA CYS A 26 -27.85 -27.06 31.19
C CYS A 26 -27.85 -26.79 29.66
N ARG A 27 -29.04 -26.91 29.03
CA ARG A 27 -29.30 -26.29 27.74
C ARG A 27 -29.42 -24.78 27.98
N ILE A 28 -28.30 -24.08 27.97
CA ILE A 28 -28.29 -22.66 27.61
C ILE A 28 -28.72 -22.64 26.14
N GLU A 29 -30.00 -22.40 25.90
CA GLU A 29 -30.52 -22.06 24.58
C GLU A 29 -29.85 -20.73 24.16
N PHE A 30 -28.65 -20.79 23.55
CA PHE A 30 -28.21 -19.76 22.63
C PHE A 30 -29.15 -19.82 21.42
N ARG A 31 -30.37 -19.30 21.58
CA ARG A 31 -31.18 -18.84 20.46
C ARG A 31 -30.41 -17.71 19.81
N THR A 32 -29.49 -18.05 18.92
CA THR A 32 -29.06 -17.14 17.85
C THR A 32 -30.32 -16.87 17.05
N LYS A 33 -31.02 -15.80 17.41
CA LYS A 33 -32.17 -15.31 16.65
C LYS A 33 -31.56 -14.80 15.33
N VAL A 34 -31.49 -15.69 14.33
CA VAL A 34 -31.14 -15.33 12.97
C VAL A 34 -32.11 -14.24 12.58
N MET A 35 -31.64 -13.01 12.47
CA MET A 35 -32.46 -11.87 12.17
C MET A 35 -33.00 -12.06 10.74
N ASP A 36 -34.31 -11.93 10.57
CA ASP A 36 -34.98 -12.06 9.26
C ASP A 36 -34.29 -11.09 8.26
N ALA A 37 -33.94 -11.58 7.07
CA ALA A 37 -33.27 -10.81 6.02
C ALA A 37 -34.01 -9.50 5.71
N ARG A 38 -35.34 -9.52 5.66
CA ARG A 38 -36.18 -8.32 5.46
C ARG A 38 -36.00 -7.28 6.55
N LYS A 39 -35.74 -7.71 7.78
CA LYS A 39 -35.47 -6.81 8.91
C LYS A 39 -34.08 -6.19 8.82
N ILE A 40 -33.10 -6.90 8.27
CA ILE A 40 -31.76 -6.37 8.02
C ILE A 40 -31.78 -5.29 6.95
N GLU A 41 -32.52 -5.52 5.85
CA GLU A 41 -32.66 -4.54 4.75
C GLU A 41 -33.19 -3.18 5.25
N SER A 42 -34.19 -3.19 6.13
CA SER A 42 -34.75 -1.96 6.70
C SER A 42 -33.75 -1.18 7.58
N LEU A 43 -32.66 -1.82 8.00
CA LEU A 43 -31.65 -1.23 8.89
C LEU A 43 -30.38 -0.75 8.17
N TRP A 44 -30.25 -0.94 6.86
CA TRP A 44 -29.03 -0.53 6.14
C TRP A 44 -28.71 0.97 6.32
N SER A 45 -29.72 1.84 6.19
CA SER A 45 -29.55 3.27 6.44
C SER A 45 -29.17 3.62 7.87
N HIS A 46 -29.53 2.76 8.85
CA HIS A 46 -29.20 2.93 10.25
C HIS A 46 -27.74 2.52 10.50
N VAL A 47 -27.27 1.43 9.89
CA VAL A 47 -25.87 0.97 9.94
C VAL A 47 -24.95 2.01 9.30
N HIS A 48 -25.31 2.51 8.10
CA HIS A 48 -24.60 3.62 7.46
C HIS A 48 -24.54 4.86 8.38
N GLY A 49 -25.69 5.23 8.98
CA GLY A 49 -25.77 6.32 9.94
C GLY A 49 -24.84 6.15 11.14
N LEU A 50 -24.64 4.91 11.64
CA LEU A 50 -23.71 4.63 12.74
C LEU A 50 -22.25 4.90 12.31
N GLY A 51 -21.86 4.53 11.08
CA GLY A 51 -20.55 4.83 10.51
C GLY A 51 -20.30 6.34 10.36
N VAL A 52 -21.31 7.08 9.88
CA VAL A 52 -21.25 8.55 9.80
C VAL A 52 -21.15 9.18 11.19
N LEU A 53 -21.85 8.64 12.20
CA LEU A 53 -21.77 9.11 13.58
C LEU A 53 -20.38 8.93 14.17
N GLN A 54 -19.71 7.80 13.91
CA GLN A 54 -18.33 7.56 14.32
C GLN A 54 -17.39 8.63 13.76
N SER A 55 -17.47 8.90 12.46
CA SER A 55 -16.60 9.87 11.79
C SER A 55 -16.90 11.33 12.16
N ALA A 56 -18.17 11.67 12.44
CA ALA A 56 -18.61 13.00 12.77
C ALA A 56 -18.44 13.36 14.26
N GLY A 57 -18.30 12.36 15.16
CA GLY A 57 -18.10 12.53 16.59
C GLY A 57 -19.29 13.12 17.38
N SER A 58 -20.39 13.52 16.72
CA SER A 58 -21.59 14.04 17.36
C SER A 58 -22.86 13.74 16.57
N PHE A 59 -23.99 13.58 17.29
CA PHE A 59 -25.30 13.36 16.66
C PHE A 59 -25.72 14.54 15.76
N THR A 60 -25.38 15.78 16.15
CA THR A 60 -25.71 16.98 15.36
C THR A 60 -24.95 17.02 14.04
N ALA A 61 -23.63 16.77 14.08
CA ALA A 61 -22.82 16.76 12.87
C ALA A 61 -23.16 15.59 11.93
N ALA A 62 -23.45 14.39 12.50
CA ALA A 62 -23.90 13.24 11.73
C ALA A 62 -25.25 13.50 11.05
N ALA A 63 -26.20 14.09 11.79
CA ALA A 63 -27.51 14.44 11.26
C ALA A 63 -27.40 15.44 10.10
N GLN A 64 -26.58 16.48 10.24
CA GLN A 64 -26.33 17.46 9.16
C GLN A 64 -25.75 16.79 7.91
N ARG A 65 -24.77 15.88 8.07
CA ARG A 65 -24.17 15.16 6.95
C ARG A 65 -25.18 14.28 6.19
N LEU A 66 -26.16 13.72 6.90
CA LEU A 66 -27.17 12.83 6.34
C LEU A 66 -28.46 13.55 5.93
N GLY A 67 -28.55 14.88 6.06
CA GLY A 67 -29.79 15.64 5.79
C GLY A 67 -30.94 15.30 6.73
N LEU A 68 -30.64 14.91 7.99
CA LEU A 68 -31.60 14.49 9.00
C LEU A 68 -31.71 15.48 10.17
N SER A 69 -32.80 15.39 10.94
CA SER A 69 -32.85 16.01 12.25
C SER A 69 -32.02 15.21 13.28
N LYS A 70 -31.51 15.88 14.31
CA LYS A 70 -30.81 15.22 15.41
C LYS A 70 -31.68 14.13 16.08
N ALA A 71 -32.99 14.39 16.18
CA ALA A 71 -33.95 13.44 16.72
C ALA A 71 -34.06 12.18 15.86
N ALA A 72 -34.16 12.33 14.53
CA ALA A 72 -34.21 11.23 13.58
C ALA A 72 -32.92 10.40 13.62
N MET A 73 -31.75 11.04 13.70
CA MET A 73 -30.49 10.33 13.83
C MET A 73 -30.40 9.54 15.15
N SER A 74 -30.88 10.12 16.26
CA SER A 74 -30.94 9.44 17.56
C SER A 74 -31.89 8.22 17.52
N GLN A 75 -33.04 8.36 16.85
CA GLN A 75 -34.01 7.29 16.70
C GLN A 75 -33.44 6.13 15.85
N ARG A 76 -32.75 6.41 14.74
CA ARG A 76 -32.09 5.39 13.93
C ARG A 76 -31.11 4.56 14.73
N VAL A 77 -30.27 5.20 15.55
CA VAL A 77 -29.34 4.49 16.43
C VAL A 77 -30.08 3.63 17.45
N ALA A 78 -31.12 4.16 18.10
CA ALA A 78 -31.92 3.39 19.06
C ALA A 78 -32.64 2.19 18.43
N GLU A 79 -33.11 2.31 17.19
CA GLU A 79 -33.72 1.20 16.43
C GLU A 79 -32.68 0.13 16.09
N LEU A 80 -31.47 0.54 15.69
CA LEU A 80 -30.36 -0.36 15.41
C LEU A 80 -29.92 -1.12 16.68
N GLU A 81 -29.77 -0.42 17.82
CA GLU A 81 -29.45 -1.03 19.10
C GLU A 81 -30.51 -2.03 19.56
N ARG A 82 -31.81 -1.70 19.37
CA ARG A 82 -32.92 -2.60 19.68
C ARG A 82 -32.90 -3.85 18.79
N ALA A 83 -32.53 -3.69 17.51
CA ALA A 83 -32.42 -4.81 16.59
C ALA A 83 -31.19 -5.68 16.89
N ALA A 84 -30.08 -5.07 17.26
CA ALA A 84 -28.83 -5.74 17.64
C ALA A 84 -28.92 -6.41 19.03
N GLY A 85 -29.82 -5.94 19.90
CA GLY A 85 -29.98 -6.42 21.27
C GLY A 85 -28.87 -5.97 22.23
N VAL A 86 -27.99 -5.09 21.78
CA VAL A 86 -26.86 -4.56 22.55
C VAL A 86 -26.67 -3.06 22.26
N PRO A 87 -26.18 -2.27 23.24
CA PRO A 87 -25.81 -0.88 23.01
C PRO A 87 -24.65 -0.79 21.99
N LEU A 88 -24.77 0.09 21.01
CA LEU A 88 -23.74 0.37 19.99
C LEU A 88 -23.03 1.71 20.22
N VAL A 89 -23.66 2.59 21.03
CA VAL A 89 -23.16 3.95 21.30
C VAL A 89 -23.09 4.19 22.80
N ARG A 90 -21.97 4.71 23.27
CA ARG A 90 -21.83 5.28 24.63
C ARG A 90 -22.05 6.77 24.55
N ARG A 91 -23.08 7.27 25.23
CA ARG A 91 -23.38 8.70 25.35
C ARG A 91 -22.74 9.24 26.62
N THR A 92 -21.87 10.22 26.50
CA THR A 92 -21.44 11.05 27.61
C THR A 92 -21.90 12.48 27.37
N THR A 93 -21.94 13.29 28.41
CA THR A 93 -22.35 14.70 28.28
C THR A 93 -21.44 15.54 27.37
N ARG A 94 -20.23 15.03 27.05
CA ARG A 94 -19.21 15.75 26.29
C ARG A 94 -18.78 15.07 24.98
N SER A 95 -19.09 13.78 24.77
CA SER A 95 -18.68 13.06 23.57
C SER A 95 -19.60 11.88 23.26
N VAL A 96 -19.65 11.52 21.97
CA VAL A 96 -20.30 10.31 21.46
C VAL A 96 -19.19 9.36 21.02
N ARG A 97 -19.16 8.15 21.60
CA ARG A 97 -18.22 7.10 21.21
C ARG A 97 -18.98 5.80 20.96
N LEU A 98 -18.49 4.99 20.05
CA LEU A 98 -19.04 3.67 19.86
C LEU A 98 -18.66 2.75 21.03
N THR A 99 -19.46 1.71 21.24
CA THR A 99 -19.09 0.55 22.05
C THR A 99 -18.23 -0.39 21.20
N GLU A 100 -17.60 -1.39 21.80
CA GLU A 100 -16.90 -2.43 21.06
C GLU A 100 -17.78 -3.11 20.00
N ALA A 101 -19.06 -3.37 20.33
CA ALA A 101 -20.03 -3.92 19.39
C ALA A 101 -20.32 -2.95 18.24
N GLY A 102 -20.40 -1.65 18.51
CA GLY A 102 -20.59 -0.61 17.50
C GLY A 102 -19.39 -0.49 16.59
N GLU A 103 -18.17 -0.52 17.13
CA GLU A 103 -16.93 -0.48 16.35
C GLU A 103 -16.81 -1.70 15.44
N ARG A 104 -17.07 -2.90 15.94
CA ARG A 104 -17.08 -4.13 15.12
C ARG A 104 -18.10 -4.08 13.98
N LEU A 105 -19.31 -3.56 14.23
CA LEU A 105 -20.34 -3.45 13.19
C LEU A 105 -19.91 -2.48 12.10
N VAL A 106 -19.39 -1.31 12.47
CA VAL A 106 -18.93 -0.30 11.49
C VAL A 106 -17.73 -0.83 10.70
N GLU A 107 -16.75 -1.46 11.34
CA GLU A 107 -15.60 -2.06 10.69
C GLU A 107 -16.03 -3.12 9.66
N ALA A 108 -16.93 -4.02 10.04
CA ALA A 108 -17.42 -5.09 9.17
C ALA A 108 -18.24 -4.59 7.97
N THR A 109 -18.85 -3.40 8.05
CA THR A 109 -19.77 -2.89 7.02
C THR A 109 -19.20 -1.72 6.21
N ARG A 110 -18.10 -1.12 6.65
CA ARG A 110 -17.47 0.04 5.99
C ARG A 110 -17.18 -0.22 4.52
N GLY A 111 -16.47 -1.31 4.20
CA GLY A 111 -16.11 -1.65 2.83
C GLY A 111 -17.33 -1.88 1.92
N ALA A 112 -18.44 -2.41 2.46
CA ALA A 112 -19.67 -2.61 1.69
C ALA A 112 -20.33 -1.27 1.31
N PHE A 113 -20.39 -0.30 2.23
CA PHE A 113 -20.92 1.03 1.93
C PHE A 113 -20.03 1.80 0.95
N GLU A 114 -18.71 1.71 1.11
CA GLU A 114 -17.75 2.28 0.15
C GLU A 114 -17.94 1.70 -1.25
N GLN A 115 -18.18 0.38 -1.37
CA GLN A 115 -18.48 -0.26 -2.66
C GLN A 115 -19.80 0.21 -3.27
N ILE A 116 -20.85 0.43 -2.46
CA ILE A 116 -22.12 0.96 -2.93
C ILE A 116 -21.93 2.39 -3.46
N GLU A 117 -21.23 3.26 -2.71
CA GLU A 117 -20.93 4.63 -3.14
C GLU A 117 -20.09 4.65 -4.42
N GLN A 118 -19.07 3.80 -4.52
CA GLN A 118 -18.27 3.64 -5.74
C GLN A 118 -19.10 3.13 -6.92
N GLY A 119 -20.06 2.22 -6.68
CA GLY A 119 -20.97 1.73 -7.71
C GLY A 119 -21.86 2.86 -8.27
N PHE A 120 -22.43 3.69 -7.41
CA PHE A 120 -23.22 4.86 -7.84
C PHE A 120 -22.37 5.91 -8.54
N ALA A 121 -21.18 6.22 -8.00
CA ALA A 121 -20.22 7.11 -8.66
C ALA A 121 -19.87 6.59 -10.06
N GLY A 122 -19.64 5.28 -10.20
CA GLY A 122 -19.36 4.64 -11.49
C GLY A 122 -20.48 4.76 -12.51
N VAL A 123 -21.75 4.73 -12.07
CA VAL A 123 -22.90 4.95 -12.95
C VAL A 123 -23.03 6.43 -13.37
N GLN A 124 -22.77 7.36 -12.45
CA GLN A 124 -22.74 8.79 -12.75
C GLN A 124 -21.55 9.16 -13.67
N ASP A 125 -20.44 8.44 -13.54
CA ASP A 125 -19.24 8.60 -14.38
C ASP A 125 -19.44 8.11 -15.84
N LEU A 126 -20.52 7.42 -16.16
CA LEU A 126 -20.82 7.03 -17.55
C LEU A 126 -21.10 8.24 -18.45
N VAL A 127 -21.49 9.37 -17.89
CA VAL A 127 -21.83 10.60 -18.63
C VAL A 127 -21.19 11.80 -17.93
N GLY A 128 -20.05 12.32 -18.46
CA GLY A 128 -19.46 13.54 -17.92
C GLY A 128 -17.92 13.57 -17.93
N GLU A 129 -17.37 14.68 -17.42
CA GLU A 129 -15.92 14.85 -17.21
C GLU A 129 -15.47 14.16 -15.92
N PRO A 130 -14.17 13.79 -15.79
CA PRO A 130 -13.61 13.26 -14.55
C PRO A 130 -13.85 14.23 -13.38
N HIS A 131 -14.48 13.76 -12.30
CA HIS A 131 -14.83 14.58 -11.13
C HIS A 131 -14.73 13.76 -9.83
N GLY A 132 -14.86 14.45 -8.69
CA GLY A 132 -14.89 13.82 -7.36
C GLY A 132 -13.55 13.77 -6.65
N VAL A 133 -13.50 13.08 -5.53
CA VAL A 133 -12.30 12.91 -4.70
C VAL A 133 -11.56 11.64 -5.11
N LEU A 134 -10.28 11.77 -5.39
CA LEU A 134 -9.38 10.67 -5.71
C LEU A 134 -8.37 10.49 -4.57
N ARG A 135 -8.47 9.39 -3.84
CA ARG A 135 -7.57 9.04 -2.73
C ARG A 135 -6.41 8.20 -3.23
N VAL A 136 -5.22 8.76 -3.17
CA VAL A 136 -4.01 8.17 -3.73
C VAL A 136 -3.00 7.87 -2.63
N SER A 137 -2.42 6.67 -2.62
CA SER A 137 -1.27 6.34 -1.77
C SER A 137 0.00 6.23 -2.62
N ALA A 138 1.11 6.80 -2.15
CA ALA A 138 2.40 6.72 -2.84
C ALA A 138 3.57 6.61 -1.85
N PRO A 139 4.72 5.98 -2.23
CA PRO A 139 5.95 6.05 -1.44
C PRO A 139 6.40 7.50 -1.24
N VAL A 140 6.94 7.79 -0.06
CA VAL A 140 7.29 9.16 0.34
C VAL A 140 8.23 9.83 -0.68
N ALA A 141 9.33 9.19 -1.02
CA ALA A 141 10.32 9.74 -1.95
C ALA A 141 9.75 9.97 -3.35
N LEU A 142 8.97 9.01 -3.88
CA LEU A 142 8.31 9.13 -5.17
C LEU A 142 7.29 10.27 -5.17
N GLY A 143 6.43 10.30 -4.15
CA GLY A 143 5.38 11.30 -4.01
C GLY A 143 5.94 12.72 -3.97
N ARG A 144 6.92 12.96 -3.08
CA ARG A 144 7.53 14.29 -2.91
C ARG A 144 8.32 14.75 -4.12
N GLN A 145 9.09 13.86 -4.75
CA GLN A 145 10.05 14.26 -5.79
C GLN A 145 9.47 14.23 -7.19
N GLN A 146 8.49 13.37 -7.45
CA GLN A 146 7.98 13.15 -8.80
C GLN A 146 6.49 13.48 -8.96
N ILE A 147 5.66 13.10 -7.98
CA ILE A 147 4.21 13.26 -8.09
C ILE A 147 3.80 14.71 -7.77
N VAL A 148 4.11 15.20 -6.58
CA VAL A 148 3.69 16.54 -6.14
C VAL A 148 4.13 17.66 -7.09
N PRO A 149 5.38 17.69 -7.62
CA PRO A 149 5.78 18.75 -8.55
C PRO A 149 4.99 18.76 -9.86
N ARG A 150 4.43 17.63 -10.30
CA ARG A 150 3.64 17.49 -11.53
C ARG A 150 2.13 17.54 -11.29
N LEU A 151 1.68 17.46 -10.03
CA LEU A 151 0.26 17.40 -9.67
C LEU A 151 -0.53 18.63 -10.13
N ALA A 152 0.10 19.80 -10.13
CA ALA A 152 -0.54 21.02 -10.62
C ALA A 152 -0.97 20.92 -12.10
N GLY A 153 -0.22 20.19 -12.93
CA GLY A 153 -0.59 19.91 -14.33
C GLY A 153 -1.85 19.05 -14.42
N PHE A 154 -1.92 18.00 -13.61
CA PHE A 154 -3.10 17.13 -13.54
C PHE A 154 -4.34 17.89 -13.09
N LEU A 155 -4.26 18.67 -12.00
CA LEU A 155 -5.40 19.41 -11.45
C LEU A 155 -5.88 20.54 -12.38
N ARG A 156 -5.01 21.12 -13.21
CA ARG A 156 -5.43 22.04 -14.27
C ARG A 156 -6.15 21.34 -15.42
N ALA A 157 -5.72 20.12 -15.78
CA ALA A 157 -6.37 19.36 -16.84
C ALA A 157 -7.74 18.79 -16.38
N TYR A 158 -7.90 18.53 -15.09
CA TYR A 158 -9.13 17.96 -14.50
C TYR A 158 -9.60 18.77 -13.29
N PRO A 159 -10.17 19.96 -13.49
CA PRO A 159 -10.47 20.91 -12.42
C PRO A 159 -11.57 20.46 -11.44
N GLN A 160 -12.38 19.46 -11.83
CA GLN A 160 -13.41 18.89 -10.97
C GLN A 160 -12.91 17.72 -10.12
N VAL A 161 -11.64 17.30 -10.29
CA VAL A 161 -11.02 16.25 -9.48
C VAL A 161 -10.28 16.89 -8.31
N ARG A 162 -10.56 16.41 -7.10
CA ARG A 162 -9.78 16.68 -5.90
C ARG A 162 -8.91 15.49 -5.57
N VAL A 163 -7.62 15.68 -5.35
CA VAL A 163 -6.68 14.62 -4.97
C VAL A 163 -6.37 14.69 -3.48
N GLU A 164 -6.55 13.56 -2.79
CA GLU A 164 -6.08 13.34 -1.42
C GLU A 164 -4.90 12.36 -1.49
N LEU A 165 -3.68 12.89 -1.29
CA LEU A 165 -2.44 12.12 -1.44
C LEU A 165 -1.86 11.76 -0.07
N GLU A 166 -1.79 10.47 0.23
CA GLU A 166 -1.09 9.94 1.40
C GLU A 166 0.28 9.41 1.00
N LEU A 167 1.32 9.89 1.68
CA LEU A 167 2.69 9.47 1.45
C LEU A 167 3.12 8.48 2.54
N SER A 168 3.33 7.22 2.14
CA SER A 168 3.70 6.15 3.07
C SER A 168 4.51 5.06 2.38
N ASP A 169 5.63 4.66 3.02
CA ASP A 169 6.47 3.55 2.55
C ASP A 169 5.99 2.17 3.07
N ARG A 170 4.93 2.14 3.89
CA ARG A 170 4.28 0.87 4.28
C ARG A 170 3.39 0.33 3.16
N LEU A 171 3.23 -0.98 3.11
CA LEU A 171 2.20 -1.60 2.30
C LEU A 171 0.84 -1.32 2.94
N VAL A 172 -0.06 -0.67 2.19
CA VAL A 172 -1.42 -0.34 2.62
C VAL A 172 -2.40 -1.37 2.08
N ALA A 173 -3.39 -1.72 2.87
CA ALA A 173 -4.52 -2.53 2.43
C ALA A 173 -5.54 -1.61 1.72
N LEU A 174 -5.36 -1.40 0.42
CA LEU A 174 -6.05 -0.36 -0.37
C LEU A 174 -7.56 -0.33 -0.14
N ALA A 175 -8.22 -1.48 -0.22
CA ALA A 175 -9.67 -1.57 -0.04
C ALA A 175 -10.11 -1.26 1.39
N GLN A 176 -9.33 -1.68 2.40
CA GLN A 176 -9.68 -1.48 3.82
C GLN A 176 -9.42 -0.04 4.27
N GLU A 177 -8.41 0.61 3.69
CA GLU A 177 -8.01 1.97 4.03
C GLU A 177 -8.68 3.02 3.12
N GLY A 178 -9.54 2.59 2.17
CA GLY A 178 -10.35 3.46 1.31
C GLY A 178 -9.53 4.24 0.29
N PHE A 179 -8.45 3.65 -0.25
CA PHE A 179 -7.71 4.22 -1.37
C PHE A 179 -8.28 3.77 -2.71
N ASP A 180 -8.44 4.72 -3.64
CA ASP A 180 -8.86 4.43 -5.01
C ASP A 180 -7.72 3.84 -5.82
N ILE A 181 -6.48 4.29 -5.55
CA ILE A 181 -5.29 3.90 -6.29
C ILE A 181 -4.03 4.04 -5.43
N ALA A 182 -3.08 3.15 -5.62
CA ALA A 182 -1.73 3.29 -5.07
C ALA A 182 -0.70 3.33 -6.18
N LEU A 183 0.26 4.22 -6.06
CA LEU A 183 1.49 4.19 -6.84
C LEU A 183 2.49 3.30 -6.12
N ARG A 184 3.07 2.31 -6.79
CA ARG A 184 4.03 1.40 -6.15
C ARG A 184 5.17 1.06 -7.09
N HIS A 185 6.37 1.09 -6.55
CA HIS A 185 7.60 0.63 -7.19
C HIS A 185 7.83 -0.83 -6.77
N THR A 186 7.50 -1.78 -7.64
CA THR A 186 7.52 -3.22 -7.31
C THR A 186 7.94 -4.06 -8.50
N ALA A 187 8.47 -5.25 -8.23
CA ALA A 187 8.79 -6.24 -9.26
C ALA A 187 7.51 -6.92 -9.78
N ALA A 188 6.54 -7.18 -8.89
CA ALA A 188 5.26 -7.77 -9.22
C ALA A 188 4.15 -7.12 -8.38
N PRO A 189 3.08 -6.61 -9.00
CA PRO A 189 1.89 -6.21 -8.28
C PRO A 189 1.16 -7.45 -7.74
N PRO A 190 0.33 -7.31 -6.67
CA PRO A 190 -0.46 -8.42 -6.15
C PRO A 190 -1.49 -8.91 -7.18
N ASP A 191 -1.66 -10.24 -7.32
CA ASP A 191 -2.59 -10.86 -8.26
C ASP A 191 -4.07 -10.52 -8.01
N THR A 192 -4.40 -10.09 -6.78
CA THR A 192 -5.76 -9.67 -6.38
C THR A 192 -6.12 -8.25 -6.81
N HIS A 193 -5.21 -7.55 -7.48
CA HIS A 193 -5.36 -6.15 -7.87
C HIS A 193 -5.19 -5.98 -9.37
N VAL A 194 -5.76 -4.89 -9.89
CA VAL A 194 -5.47 -4.43 -11.26
C VAL A 194 -4.30 -3.46 -11.20
N ALA A 195 -3.32 -3.68 -12.06
CA ALA A 195 -2.11 -2.86 -12.10
C ALA A 195 -1.84 -2.35 -13.53
N TRP A 196 -1.53 -1.07 -13.63
CA TRP A 196 -1.12 -0.43 -14.88
C TRP A 196 0.34 0.01 -14.75
N PRO A 197 1.24 -0.47 -15.62
CA PRO A 197 2.59 0.05 -15.66
C PRO A 197 2.57 1.53 -16.12
N LEU A 198 3.25 2.39 -15.38
CA LEU A 198 3.39 3.81 -15.68
C LEU A 198 4.71 4.08 -16.43
N CYS A 199 5.82 3.55 -15.92
CA CYS A 199 7.13 3.62 -16.56
C CYS A 199 8.05 2.51 -16.04
N THR A 200 9.14 2.28 -16.76
CA THR A 200 10.27 1.49 -16.27
C THR A 200 11.11 2.33 -15.30
N THR A 201 11.75 1.65 -14.36
CA THR A 201 12.65 2.25 -13.37
C THR A 201 13.96 1.48 -13.33
N ARG A 202 14.99 2.12 -12.82
CA ARG A 202 16.30 1.51 -12.65
C ARG A 202 16.91 1.89 -11.30
N SER A 203 17.72 1.00 -10.75
CA SER A 203 18.49 1.27 -9.54
C SER A 203 19.91 1.73 -9.88
N TRP A 204 20.46 2.61 -9.04
CA TRP A 204 21.80 3.16 -9.20
C TRP A 204 22.55 3.18 -7.89
N LEU A 205 23.85 2.90 -7.96
CA LEU A 205 24.78 3.23 -6.88
C LEU A 205 25.22 4.67 -7.02
N VAL A 206 25.13 5.42 -5.94
CA VAL A 206 25.50 6.84 -5.89
C VAL A 206 26.29 7.17 -4.63
N ALA A 207 27.21 8.09 -4.73
CA ALA A 207 27.94 8.64 -3.58
C ALA A 207 28.30 10.11 -3.82
N SER A 208 28.57 10.86 -2.75
CA SER A 208 29.09 12.21 -2.88
C SER A 208 30.56 12.20 -3.29
N ARG A 209 31.00 13.27 -3.97
CA ARG A 209 32.41 13.46 -4.33
C ARG A 209 33.32 13.46 -3.08
N ALA A 210 32.84 13.98 -1.97
CA ALA A 210 33.58 14.02 -0.72
C ALA A 210 33.87 12.62 -0.20
N TYR A 211 32.88 11.73 -0.21
CA TYR A 211 33.06 10.34 0.18
C TYR A 211 34.06 9.62 -0.73
N LEU A 212 33.87 9.71 -2.06
CA LEU A 212 34.75 9.03 -3.02
C LEU A 212 36.19 9.51 -2.98
N ARG A 213 36.44 10.78 -2.66
CA ARG A 213 37.82 11.28 -2.45
C ARG A 213 38.47 10.72 -1.20
N ARG A 214 37.69 10.47 -0.14
CA ARG A 214 38.18 9.95 1.14
C ARG A 214 38.38 8.44 1.10
N ALA A 215 37.42 7.70 0.58
CA ALA A 215 37.36 6.24 0.64
C ALA A 215 37.85 5.54 -0.63
N GLY A 216 38.09 6.29 -1.72
CA GLY A 216 38.30 5.75 -3.06
C GLY A 216 36.97 5.46 -3.77
N ALA A 217 37.06 5.24 -5.06
CA ALA A 217 35.93 4.76 -5.87
C ALA A 217 36.10 3.27 -6.16
N PRO A 218 35.14 2.39 -5.84
CA PRO A 218 35.27 0.99 -6.14
C PRO A 218 35.29 0.76 -7.66
N ALA A 219 36.16 -0.10 -8.14
CA ALA A 219 36.28 -0.50 -9.56
C ALA A 219 35.39 -1.70 -9.88
N THR A 220 35.10 -2.54 -8.90
CA THR A 220 34.29 -3.76 -9.03
C THR A 220 33.22 -3.84 -7.94
N PRO A 221 32.14 -4.60 -8.14
CA PRO A 221 31.15 -4.83 -7.09
C PRO A 221 31.75 -5.45 -5.82
N ALA A 222 32.74 -6.32 -5.93
CA ALA A 222 33.36 -6.98 -4.79
C ALA A 222 33.99 -6.00 -3.79
N GLU A 223 34.49 -4.87 -4.27
CA GLU A 223 35.12 -3.84 -3.44
C GLU A 223 34.11 -3.10 -2.55
N LEU A 224 32.79 -3.19 -2.84
CA LEU A 224 31.74 -2.64 -1.97
C LEU A 224 31.75 -3.25 -0.56
N ALA A 225 32.31 -4.46 -0.39
CA ALA A 225 32.46 -5.08 0.92
C ALA A 225 33.36 -4.28 1.89
N THR A 226 34.22 -3.41 1.35
CA THR A 226 35.12 -2.55 2.14
C THR A 226 34.65 -1.10 2.26
N HIS A 227 33.51 -0.77 1.62
CA HIS A 227 32.91 0.57 1.68
C HIS A 227 31.76 0.64 2.68
N ASP A 228 31.47 1.85 3.17
CA ASP A 228 30.22 2.14 3.87
C ASP A 228 29.07 2.16 2.87
N CYS A 229 28.19 1.15 2.94
CA CYS A 229 27.05 0.99 2.06
C CYS A 229 25.76 1.35 2.79
N LEU A 230 25.05 2.37 2.31
CA LEU A 230 23.79 2.85 2.85
C LEU A 230 22.66 2.03 2.22
N HIS A 231 22.01 1.19 3.01
CA HIS A 231 21.11 0.17 2.47
C HIS A 231 19.69 0.26 3.04
N TYR A 232 18.75 -0.35 2.33
CA TYR A 232 17.37 -0.48 2.80
C TYR A 232 17.31 -1.41 4.00
N LEU A 233 16.60 -0.95 5.05
CA LEU A 233 16.32 -1.75 6.23
C LEU A 233 15.28 -2.83 5.87
N ARG A 234 15.72 -4.10 5.89
CA ARG A 234 14.87 -5.29 5.76
C ARG A 234 15.05 -6.16 7.00
N PRO A 235 14.00 -6.41 7.79
CA PRO A 235 14.11 -7.25 8.97
C PRO A 235 14.57 -8.67 8.60
N GLY A 236 15.58 -9.17 9.32
CA GLY A 236 16.03 -10.56 9.23
C GLY A 236 17.05 -10.89 8.14
N ASP A 237 17.36 -9.98 7.22
CA ASP A 237 18.29 -10.26 6.12
C ASP A 237 19.67 -9.64 6.34
N THR A 238 20.73 -10.39 5.97
CA THR A 238 22.04 -9.78 5.75
C THR A 238 21.98 -8.95 4.47
N PRO A 239 22.28 -7.64 4.50
CA PRO A 239 22.19 -6.80 3.33
C PRO A 239 23.10 -7.32 2.22
N THR A 240 22.50 -7.75 1.11
CA THR A 240 23.22 -8.25 -0.06
C THR A 240 22.77 -7.48 -1.29
N TRP A 241 23.71 -6.96 -2.06
CA TRP A 241 23.44 -6.32 -3.33
C TRP A 241 23.91 -7.22 -4.47
N SER A 242 23.06 -7.39 -5.46
CA SER A 242 23.34 -8.21 -6.64
C SER A 242 23.45 -7.32 -7.87
N PHE A 243 24.37 -7.67 -8.76
CA PHE A 243 24.71 -6.88 -9.94
C PHE A 243 24.80 -7.77 -11.16
N GLU A 244 24.36 -7.25 -12.30
CA GLU A 244 24.61 -7.79 -13.63
C GLU A 244 25.41 -6.76 -14.43
N PRO A 245 26.28 -7.21 -15.36
CA PRO A 245 27.02 -6.28 -16.22
C PRO A 245 26.02 -5.53 -17.13
N ASP A 246 26.20 -4.22 -17.23
CA ASP A 246 25.47 -3.40 -18.19
C ASP A 246 26.24 -3.35 -19.50
N ALA A 247 25.88 -4.20 -20.44
CA ALA A 247 26.54 -4.29 -21.74
C ALA A 247 26.51 -2.95 -22.52
N ALA A 248 25.43 -2.18 -22.37
CA ALA A 248 25.30 -0.87 -23.01
C ALA A 248 26.30 0.16 -22.47
N ARG A 249 26.88 -0.11 -21.27
CA ARG A 249 27.90 0.73 -20.61
C ARG A 249 29.26 0.06 -20.50
N GLY A 250 29.50 -1.01 -21.29
CA GLY A 250 30.78 -1.71 -21.34
C GLY A 250 31.02 -2.66 -20.17
N GLY A 251 29.97 -3.02 -19.44
CA GLY A 251 30.05 -3.98 -18.35
C GLY A 251 30.44 -5.38 -18.82
N ARG A 252 31.31 -6.05 -18.05
CA ARG A 252 31.68 -7.44 -18.25
C ARG A 252 31.71 -8.15 -16.90
N SER A 253 31.28 -9.40 -16.84
CA SER A 253 31.36 -10.22 -15.64
C SER A 253 32.34 -11.36 -15.82
N PRO A 254 33.14 -11.69 -14.81
CA PRO A 254 33.92 -12.90 -14.76
C PRO A 254 33.09 -14.13 -14.37
N ALA A 255 31.88 -13.94 -13.82
CA ALA A 255 31.00 -15.02 -13.38
C ALA A 255 30.32 -15.72 -14.57
N PRO A 256 30.15 -17.04 -14.55
CA PRO A 256 29.55 -17.80 -15.64
C PRO A 256 28.08 -17.41 -15.91
N ASP A 257 27.34 -17.06 -14.86
CA ASP A 257 25.94 -16.60 -14.90
C ASP A 257 25.81 -15.09 -15.10
N GLY A 258 26.94 -14.37 -15.20
CA GLY A 258 26.98 -12.94 -15.35
C GLY A 258 26.62 -12.14 -14.08
N ARG A 259 26.14 -12.77 -13.01
CA ARG A 259 25.69 -12.11 -11.77
C ARG A 259 26.76 -12.13 -10.69
N VAL A 260 26.95 -10.99 -10.02
CA VAL A 260 27.83 -10.84 -8.85
C VAL A 260 27.00 -10.38 -7.66
N SER A 261 27.07 -11.09 -6.53
CA SER A 261 26.38 -10.74 -5.29
C SER A 261 27.41 -10.44 -4.20
N VAL A 262 27.20 -9.34 -3.47
CA VAL A 262 28.10 -8.83 -2.45
C VAL A 262 27.33 -8.55 -1.18
N ALA A 263 27.77 -9.15 -0.06
CA ALA A 263 27.31 -8.76 1.26
C ALA A 263 27.86 -7.37 1.57
N VAL A 264 26.98 -6.43 1.87
CA VAL A 264 27.34 -5.03 2.16
C VAL A 264 27.12 -4.71 3.62
N ARG A 265 27.84 -3.71 4.10
CA ARG A 265 27.72 -3.19 5.46
C ARG A 265 27.86 -1.68 5.43
N GLY A 266 27.33 -1.00 6.46
CA GLY A 266 27.48 0.45 6.57
C GLY A 266 26.89 0.95 7.86
N VAL A 267 27.15 2.22 8.13
CA VAL A 267 26.79 2.88 9.39
C VAL A 267 25.34 3.32 9.46
N PHE A 268 24.60 3.23 8.33
CA PHE A 268 23.23 3.72 8.26
C PHE A 268 22.36 2.86 7.34
N ALA A 269 21.17 2.52 7.84
CA ALA A 269 20.11 1.87 7.08
C ALA A 269 18.78 2.60 7.31
N ALA A 270 17.94 2.69 6.30
CA ALA A 270 16.62 3.29 6.40
C ALA A 270 15.64 2.58 5.46
N ASN A 271 14.35 2.65 5.76
CA ASN A 271 13.27 2.14 4.91
C ASN A 271 12.79 3.15 3.85
N ASN A 272 13.55 4.23 3.65
CA ASN A 272 13.18 5.34 2.78
C ASN A 272 14.36 5.78 1.92
N SER A 273 14.15 5.87 0.58
CA SER A 273 15.22 6.23 -0.36
C SER A 273 15.67 7.69 -0.26
N GLU A 274 14.80 8.59 0.20
CA GLU A 274 15.14 9.99 0.40
C GLU A 274 16.13 10.13 1.58
N ALA A 275 15.88 9.42 2.68
CA ALA A 275 16.79 9.40 3.82
C ALA A 275 18.18 8.84 3.44
N LEU A 276 18.22 7.75 2.65
CA LEU A 276 19.49 7.20 2.14
C LEU A 276 20.20 8.18 1.19
N ARG A 277 19.43 8.89 0.34
CA ARG A 277 19.98 9.94 -0.54
C ARG A 277 20.62 11.07 0.27
N GLU A 278 19.94 11.58 1.28
CA GLU A 278 20.47 12.64 2.15
C GLU A 278 21.74 12.20 2.87
N ALA A 279 21.78 10.96 3.36
CA ALA A 279 22.97 10.37 3.98
C ALA A 279 24.15 10.27 2.98
N ALA A 280 23.89 9.89 1.72
CA ALA A 280 24.90 9.87 0.66
C ALA A 280 25.40 11.29 0.31
N LEU A 281 24.51 12.28 0.27
CA LEU A 281 24.86 13.69 0.07
C LEU A 281 25.75 14.22 1.20
N ALA A 282 25.46 13.82 2.44
CA ALA A 282 26.28 14.14 3.61
C ALA A 282 27.64 13.41 3.64
N GLY A 283 27.88 12.50 2.68
CA GLY A 283 29.17 11.81 2.57
C GLY A 283 29.35 10.62 3.50
N LEU A 284 28.26 10.02 3.97
CA LEU A 284 28.32 8.86 4.87
C LEU A 284 28.67 7.55 4.15
N GLY A 285 28.40 7.43 2.84
CA GLY A 285 28.67 6.19 2.13
C GLY A 285 28.14 6.17 0.68
N ILE A 286 28.12 4.97 0.13
CA ILE A 286 27.53 4.62 -1.17
C ILE A 286 26.10 4.18 -0.94
N ALA A 287 25.12 4.82 -1.59
CA ALA A 287 23.72 4.44 -1.50
C ALA A 287 23.25 3.71 -2.76
N LEU A 288 22.42 2.67 -2.60
CA LEU A 288 21.66 2.05 -3.67
C LEU A 288 20.26 2.68 -3.69
N LEU A 289 19.97 3.44 -4.75
CA LEU A 289 18.74 4.22 -4.87
C LEU A 289 18.00 3.91 -6.18
N PRO A 290 16.66 3.99 -6.17
CA PRO A 290 15.89 4.09 -7.42
C PRO A 290 16.25 5.37 -8.17
N ASP A 291 16.14 5.33 -9.50
CA ASP A 291 16.41 6.46 -10.40
C ASP A 291 15.60 7.72 -10.05
N PHE A 292 14.31 7.59 -9.78
CA PHE A 292 13.46 8.72 -9.39
C PHE A 292 13.93 9.44 -8.12
N SER A 293 14.67 8.76 -7.25
CA SER A 293 15.22 9.35 -6.03
C SER A 293 16.64 9.91 -6.24
N ALA A 294 17.42 9.29 -7.14
CA ALA A 294 18.80 9.69 -7.43
C ALA A 294 18.92 10.81 -8.47
N GLN A 295 17.98 10.89 -9.42
CA GLN A 295 18.04 11.71 -10.64
C GLN A 295 18.48 13.16 -10.40
N ALA A 296 17.76 13.89 -9.56
CA ALA A 296 18.02 15.31 -9.35
C ALA A 296 19.40 15.58 -8.75
N ALA A 297 19.85 14.72 -7.81
CA ALA A 297 21.15 14.86 -7.17
C ALA A 297 22.31 14.51 -8.11
N VAL A 298 22.09 13.54 -9.01
CA VAL A 298 23.11 13.19 -10.03
C VAL A 298 23.17 14.26 -11.13
N GLN A 299 22.03 14.73 -11.62
CA GLN A 299 21.96 15.80 -12.63
C GLN A 299 22.60 17.11 -12.15
N SER A 300 22.41 17.45 -10.88
CA SER A 300 23.05 18.63 -10.27
C SER A 300 24.53 18.42 -9.90
N GLY A 301 25.10 17.21 -10.11
CA GLY A 301 26.50 16.87 -9.79
C GLY A 301 26.79 16.75 -8.29
N LYS A 302 25.78 16.82 -7.42
CA LYS A 302 25.92 16.62 -5.95
C LYS A 302 26.24 15.18 -5.60
N LEU A 303 25.65 14.23 -6.34
CA LEU A 303 26.01 12.80 -6.30
C LEU A 303 26.63 12.38 -7.62
N GLN A 304 27.49 11.37 -7.56
CA GLN A 304 28.13 10.74 -8.70
C GLN A 304 27.69 9.27 -8.78
N LEU A 305 27.55 8.75 -10.00
CA LEU A 305 27.33 7.33 -10.22
C LEU A 305 28.58 6.54 -9.81
N VAL A 306 28.37 5.44 -9.10
CA VAL A 306 29.37 4.47 -8.69
C VAL A 306 29.09 3.19 -9.48
N LEU A 307 30.13 2.57 -10.04
CA LEU A 307 30.03 1.36 -10.86
C LEU A 307 28.97 1.47 -11.99
N PRO A 308 28.96 2.52 -12.82
CA PRO A 308 27.91 2.74 -13.80
C PRO A 308 27.82 1.65 -14.88
N GLN A 309 28.86 0.82 -15.03
CA GLN A 309 28.91 -0.34 -15.91
C GLN A 309 28.23 -1.60 -15.31
N TRP A 310 27.70 -1.50 -14.08
CA TRP A 310 26.98 -2.57 -13.39
C TRP A 310 25.54 -2.15 -13.13
N LYS A 311 24.59 -3.04 -13.46
CA LYS A 311 23.17 -2.87 -13.16
C LYS A 311 22.85 -3.56 -11.84
N PRO A 312 22.50 -2.82 -10.77
CA PRO A 312 21.96 -3.43 -9.57
C PRO A 312 20.62 -4.13 -9.88
N VAL A 313 20.43 -5.36 -9.36
CA VAL A 313 19.23 -6.16 -9.61
C VAL A 313 18.66 -6.71 -8.30
N GLY A 314 17.34 -6.92 -8.25
CA GLY A 314 16.64 -7.55 -7.13
C GLY A 314 16.44 -6.66 -5.88
N ALA A 315 17.08 -5.49 -5.82
CA ALA A 315 16.91 -4.59 -4.66
C ALA A 315 15.56 -3.85 -4.68
N PHE A 316 15.11 -3.46 -5.87
CA PHE A 316 13.86 -2.76 -6.11
C PHE A 316 13.15 -3.35 -7.32
N GLY A 317 11.88 -2.98 -7.53
CA GLY A 317 11.17 -3.29 -8.76
C GLY A 317 11.77 -2.59 -9.98
N GLU A 318 11.47 -3.10 -11.16
CA GLU A 318 11.89 -2.50 -12.43
C GLU A 318 10.79 -1.65 -13.07
N HIS A 319 9.63 -1.54 -12.41
CA HIS A 319 8.50 -0.76 -12.89
C HIS A 319 7.83 0.02 -11.76
N LEU A 320 7.30 1.17 -12.13
CA LEU A 320 6.34 1.91 -11.34
C LEU A 320 4.95 1.56 -11.84
N TYR A 321 4.09 1.14 -10.93
CA TYR A 321 2.71 0.77 -11.22
C TYR A 321 1.72 1.72 -10.53
N ALA A 322 0.59 1.96 -11.20
CA ALA A 322 -0.65 2.35 -10.58
C ALA A 322 -1.45 1.09 -10.28
N ILE A 323 -1.82 0.88 -9.01
CA ILE A 323 -2.45 -0.36 -8.51
C ILE A 323 -3.75 -0.01 -7.83
N ARG A 324 -4.82 -0.76 -8.09
CA ARG A 324 -6.10 -0.63 -7.38
C ARG A 324 -6.74 -1.99 -7.12
N PRO A 325 -7.64 -2.10 -6.12
CA PRO A 325 -8.47 -3.29 -5.96
C PRO A 325 -9.29 -3.56 -7.24
N TYR A 326 -9.52 -4.82 -7.55
CA TYR A 326 -10.36 -5.17 -8.68
C TYR A 326 -11.78 -4.63 -8.47
N SER A 327 -12.31 -3.96 -9.48
CA SER A 327 -13.72 -3.58 -9.59
C SER A 327 -14.11 -3.59 -11.06
N PRO A 328 -15.30 -4.09 -11.43
CA PRO A 328 -15.73 -4.15 -12.83
C PRO A 328 -15.83 -2.77 -13.48
N VAL A 329 -16.04 -1.72 -12.70
CA VAL A 329 -16.09 -0.33 -13.17
C VAL A 329 -14.89 0.43 -12.65
N VAL A 330 -14.17 1.11 -13.54
CA VAL A 330 -13.06 1.99 -13.20
C VAL A 330 -13.56 3.44 -13.29
N PRO A 331 -13.61 4.21 -12.18
CA PRO A 331 -14.03 5.61 -12.20
C PRO A 331 -13.21 6.45 -13.18
N ARG A 332 -13.85 7.42 -13.84
CA ARG A 332 -13.18 8.30 -14.82
C ARG A 332 -12.03 9.10 -14.23
N ALA A 333 -12.17 9.54 -12.98
CA ALA A 333 -11.08 10.22 -12.28
C ALA A 333 -9.83 9.32 -12.14
N VAL A 334 -10.02 8.00 -11.87
CA VAL A 334 -8.95 7.00 -11.83
C VAL A 334 -8.35 6.80 -13.22
N GLN A 335 -9.18 6.65 -14.27
CA GLN A 335 -8.70 6.50 -15.64
C GLN A 335 -7.90 7.73 -16.10
N ALA A 336 -8.41 8.93 -15.83
CA ALA A 336 -7.75 10.20 -16.13
C ALA A 336 -6.41 10.31 -15.39
N PHE A 337 -6.37 9.91 -14.12
CA PHE A 337 -5.14 9.89 -13.33
C PHE A 337 -4.11 8.94 -13.94
N ILE A 338 -4.49 7.70 -14.23
CA ILE A 338 -3.58 6.72 -14.85
C ILE A 338 -3.08 7.23 -16.20
N GLY A 339 -3.98 7.73 -17.08
CA GLY A 339 -3.64 8.26 -18.40
C GLY A 339 -2.64 9.43 -18.31
N TYR A 340 -2.90 10.37 -17.41
CA TYR A 340 -2.01 11.52 -17.18
C TYR A 340 -0.62 11.10 -16.72
N TRP A 341 -0.54 10.20 -15.74
CA TRP A 341 0.75 9.76 -15.18
C TRP A 341 1.52 8.88 -16.16
N ARG A 342 0.87 8.07 -16.98
CA ARG A 342 1.55 7.35 -18.07
C ARG A 342 2.24 8.29 -19.06
N MET A 343 1.59 9.37 -19.44
CA MET A 343 2.21 10.40 -20.31
C MET A 343 3.29 11.18 -19.57
N ALA A 344 3.01 11.64 -18.35
CA ALA A 344 3.94 12.46 -17.57
C ALA A 344 5.23 11.73 -17.17
N LEU A 345 5.23 10.40 -17.17
CA LEU A 345 6.34 9.53 -16.78
C LEU A 345 6.81 8.64 -17.94
N GLU A 346 6.39 8.88 -19.17
CA GLU A 346 6.73 8.06 -20.34
C GLU A 346 8.24 7.87 -20.53
N GLU A 347 9.02 8.92 -20.33
CA GLU A 347 10.48 8.89 -20.41
C GLU A 347 11.16 8.28 -19.18
N GLY A 348 10.37 7.91 -18.13
CA GLY A 348 10.91 7.47 -16.86
C GLY A 348 11.71 8.55 -16.15
N PHE A 349 12.85 8.14 -15.55
CA PHE A 349 13.72 9.03 -14.76
C PHE A 349 15.16 8.96 -15.28
N PRO A 350 15.46 9.53 -16.46
CA PRO A 350 16.76 9.37 -17.10
C PRO A 350 17.89 9.99 -16.29
N ILE A 351 18.93 9.18 -16.07
CA ILE A 351 20.19 9.62 -15.47
C ILE A 351 21.28 9.55 -16.54
N PRO A 352 21.89 10.68 -16.95
CA PRO A 352 22.93 10.70 -17.98
C PRO A 352 24.11 9.82 -17.59
N ALA A 353 24.70 9.13 -18.59
CA ALA A 353 25.87 8.28 -18.37
C ALA A 353 27.11 9.05 -17.89
N SER A 354 27.29 10.25 -18.38
CA SER A 354 28.30 11.20 -17.92
C SER A 354 27.62 12.17 -16.96
N GLY A 355 27.98 12.21 -15.69
CA GLY A 355 27.39 13.13 -14.69
C GLY A 355 27.56 14.63 -15.01
N ARG A 356 27.54 15.01 -16.29
CA ARG A 356 27.53 16.39 -16.79
C ARG A 356 26.09 16.78 -17.10
N ALA A 357 25.62 17.81 -16.43
CA ALA A 357 24.36 18.47 -16.80
C ALA A 357 24.35 18.79 -18.31
N PRO A 358 23.22 18.61 -19.01
CA PRO A 358 23.08 19.15 -20.37
C PRO A 358 23.34 20.65 -20.28
N ARG A 359 24.29 21.14 -21.08
CA ARG A 359 24.51 22.58 -21.24
C ARG A 359 23.18 23.13 -21.78
N GLY A 360 22.52 23.96 -20.95
CA GLY A 360 21.28 24.61 -21.34
C GLY A 360 21.46 25.31 -22.69
N ARG A 361 20.46 25.11 -23.56
CA ARG A 361 20.21 25.93 -24.74
C ARG A 361 19.45 27.17 -24.33
#